data_ec728fa7bab4884a4933a8f9485c4972
#
_entry.id   ec728fa7bab4884a4933a8f9485c4972
#
_cell.length_a   1.000
_cell.length_b   1.000
_cell.length_c   1.000
_cell.angle_alpha   90.00
_cell.angle_beta   90.00
_cell.angle_gamma   90.00
#
_symmetry.space_group_name_H-M   'P 1'
#
loop_
_entity.id
_entity.type
_entity.pdbx_description
1 polymer ?
#
loop_
_entity_poly.entity_id
_entity_poly.type
_entity_poly.pdbx_seq_one_letter_code
_entity_poly.pdbx_strand_id
1 'polypeptide(L)'
;MVAQSTKYDHLFSNLIPNSIDGIKIFGMDDDYIKPQIYDDVTNLENRIWSELYQNLELLLNQYASREYLLGLKTLPIPNNMFPNFKEISPLIENATGWTLLPVAGFLDEELFFDINKKRQFPVTDIIRRSPRFDEKYSEMEIQNKKGYTPEPDIFHDVQAHVPFLMNADYAEFIWKVGVLGDEIIKDKRMLGPDLISHNLKRLQNFAWWTYEYGLVKNNGTSDRFRRVPNDIDYEIYGAGIISSLDEVNNVVDCAKERSPNSKFLPYDIEEMALTCFDYTHIQDRYYIVESMDGLYDSFKKNKELFFFEGQ
;
A
#
# COMPACT_ATOMS: atom_id res chain seq x y z
N MET A 1 -25.06 19.01 -4.11
CA MET A 1 -25.36 17.56 -4.23
C MET A 1 -24.68 16.91 -3.05
N VAL A 2 -25.41 16.20 -2.22
CA VAL A 2 -24.81 15.41 -1.14
C VAL A 2 -24.11 14.26 -1.86
N ALA A 3 -22.79 14.18 -1.74
CA ALA A 3 -22.03 13.04 -2.25
C ALA A 3 -22.69 11.76 -1.70
N GLN A 4 -22.97 10.81 -2.56
CA GLN A 4 -23.47 9.52 -2.10
C GLN A 4 -22.41 8.89 -1.22
N SER A 5 -22.79 8.58 0.03
CA SER A 5 -21.94 7.92 1.00
C SER A 5 -21.45 6.60 0.42
N THR A 6 -20.15 6.43 0.40
CA THR A 6 -19.52 5.14 0.05
C THR A 6 -19.34 4.32 1.32
N LYS A 7 -19.16 3.01 1.22
CA LYS A 7 -18.84 2.17 2.40
C LYS A 7 -17.53 2.55 3.10
N TYR A 8 -16.76 3.46 2.50
CA TYR A 8 -15.50 3.98 3.03
C TYR A 8 -15.67 5.33 3.72
N ASP A 9 -16.84 5.95 3.69
CA ASP A 9 -17.07 7.30 4.25
C ASP A 9 -16.86 7.33 5.76
N HIS A 10 -16.97 6.20 6.45
CA HIS A 10 -16.65 6.11 7.86
C HIS A 10 -15.14 6.31 8.15
N LEU A 11 -14.25 6.06 7.17
CA LEU A 11 -12.83 6.44 7.26
C LEU A 11 -12.61 7.94 7.16
N PHE A 12 -13.51 8.57 6.45
CA PHE A 12 -13.40 9.97 6.08
C PHE A 12 -14.45 10.82 6.79
N SER A 13 -15.13 10.27 7.81
CA SER A 13 -16.28 10.93 8.45
C SER A 13 -15.97 12.34 8.95
N ASN A 14 -14.68 12.64 9.18
CA ASN A 14 -14.20 13.96 9.59
C ASN A 14 -13.05 14.51 8.74
N LEU A 15 -12.67 13.81 7.68
CA LEU A 15 -11.60 14.23 6.79
C LEU A 15 -12.15 14.31 5.37
N ILE A 16 -12.01 15.47 4.75
CA ILE A 16 -12.24 15.63 3.31
C ILE A 16 -10.96 15.15 2.65
N PRO A 17 -10.99 14.05 1.85
CA PRO A 17 -9.82 13.61 1.11
C PRO A 17 -9.29 14.75 0.22
N ASN A 18 -7.99 14.84 0.09
CA ASN A 18 -7.41 15.70 -0.92
C ASN A 18 -7.81 15.14 -2.29
N SER A 19 -8.59 15.88 -3.03
CA SER A 19 -9.10 15.51 -4.34
C SER A 19 -8.80 16.56 -5.38
N ILE A 20 -8.73 16.18 -6.64
CA ILE A 20 -8.55 17.12 -7.75
C ILE A 20 -9.72 18.12 -7.78
N ASP A 21 -10.94 17.67 -7.55
CA ASP A 21 -12.10 18.54 -7.47
C ASP A 21 -12.11 19.40 -6.20
N GLY A 22 -11.67 18.86 -5.08
CA GLY A 22 -11.48 19.63 -3.85
C GLY A 22 -10.46 20.74 -4.01
N ILE A 23 -9.33 20.46 -4.66
CA ILE A 23 -8.31 21.46 -5.01
C ILE A 23 -8.91 22.56 -5.89
N LYS A 24 -9.67 22.20 -6.92
CA LYS A 24 -10.32 23.16 -7.84
C LYS A 24 -11.44 23.97 -7.16
N ILE A 25 -12.26 23.33 -6.32
CA ILE A 25 -13.44 23.96 -5.72
C ILE A 25 -13.05 24.88 -4.56
N PHE A 26 -12.06 24.49 -3.75
CA PHE A 26 -11.69 25.23 -2.54
C PHE A 26 -10.47 26.14 -2.73
N GLY A 27 -9.90 26.22 -3.95
CA GLY A 27 -8.71 27.01 -4.24
C GLY A 27 -7.48 26.54 -3.46
N MET A 28 -7.44 25.27 -3.10
CA MET A 28 -6.30 24.63 -2.48
C MET A 28 -5.28 24.28 -3.56
N ASP A 29 -4.46 25.25 -3.93
CA ASP A 29 -3.31 25.03 -4.80
C ASP A 29 -2.36 24.04 -4.11
N ASP A 30 -2.31 22.78 -4.62
CA ASP A 30 -1.38 21.71 -4.19
C ASP A 30 -1.16 21.60 -2.66
N ASP A 31 -2.14 22.01 -1.84
CA ASP A 31 -2.00 22.09 -0.39
C ASP A 31 -1.89 20.71 0.30
N TYR A 32 -2.13 19.64 -0.43
CA TYR A 32 -1.86 18.26 0.01
C TYR A 32 -0.38 17.91 -0.01
N ILE A 33 0.47 18.65 -0.75
CA ILE A 33 1.92 18.42 -0.77
C ILE A 33 2.53 19.11 0.45
N LYS A 34 3.07 18.30 1.35
CA LYS A 34 3.70 18.79 2.59
C LYS A 34 5.11 18.23 2.68
N PRO A 35 6.14 19.03 2.38
CA PRO A 35 7.52 18.60 2.52
C PRO A 35 7.79 18.05 3.92
N GLN A 36 8.54 16.95 3.98
CA GLN A 36 9.00 16.45 5.26
C GLN A 36 9.89 17.51 5.96
N ILE A 37 9.53 17.88 7.19
CA ILE A 37 10.35 18.72 8.05
C ILE A 37 11.11 17.80 8.99
N TYR A 38 12.20 17.21 8.49
CA TYR A 38 12.95 16.17 9.21
C TYR A 38 13.47 16.63 10.57
N ASP A 39 13.80 17.93 10.71
CA ASP A 39 14.31 18.49 11.95
C ASP A 39 13.23 18.57 13.06
N ASP A 40 11.94 18.47 12.70
CA ASP A 40 10.82 18.47 13.65
C ASP A 40 10.47 17.09 14.18
N VAL A 41 11.14 16.04 13.68
CA VAL A 41 10.93 14.66 14.15
C VAL A 41 11.35 14.51 15.60
N THR A 42 10.41 14.11 16.44
CA THR A 42 10.62 14.00 17.88
C THR A 42 11.32 12.70 18.29
N ASN A 43 11.93 12.71 19.49
CA ASN A 43 12.50 11.49 20.08
C ASN A 43 11.44 10.40 20.32
N LEU A 44 10.18 10.78 20.50
CA LEU A 44 9.08 9.83 20.67
C LEU A 44 8.78 9.14 19.34
N GLU A 45 8.69 9.87 18.25
CA GLU A 45 8.45 9.33 16.91
C GLU A 45 9.58 8.39 16.48
N ASN A 46 10.82 8.76 16.73
CA ASN A 46 11.98 7.88 16.49
C ASN A 46 11.88 6.58 17.30
N ARG A 47 11.44 6.64 18.57
CA ARG A 47 11.23 5.43 19.37
C ARG A 47 10.12 4.55 18.83
N ILE A 48 9.00 5.15 18.43
CA ILE A 48 7.87 4.40 17.83
C ILE A 48 8.33 3.70 16.56
N TRP A 49 9.04 4.40 15.67
CA TRP A 49 9.62 3.80 14.46
C TRP A 49 10.52 2.60 14.81
N SER A 50 11.45 2.80 15.75
CA SER A 50 12.37 1.75 16.17
C SER A 50 11.66 0.53 16.75
N GLU A 51 10.63 0.72 17.56
CA GLU A 51 9.83 -0.36 18.13
C GLU A 51 9.09 -1.15 17.05
N LEU A 52 8.45 -0.45 16.09
CA LEU A 52 7.76 -1.10 14.98
C LEU A 52 8.73 -1.92 14.12
N TYR A 53 9.88 -1.35 13.82
CA TYR A 53 10.92 -2.01 13.02
C TYR A 53 11.43 -3.27 13.73
N GLN A 54 11.83 -3.17 14.99
CA GLN A 54 12.36 -4.28 15.78
C GLN A 54 11.36 -5.43 15.94
N ASN A 55 10.07 -5.11 16.10
CA ASN A 55 9.03 -6.13 16.23
C ASN A 55 8.82 -6.95 14.94
N LEU A 56 9.12 -6.36 13.79
CA LEU A 56 8.89 -6.97 12.48
C LEU A 56 10.16 -7.55 11.83
N GLU A 57 11.34 -7.04 12.18
CA GLU A 57 12.59 -7.35 11.48
C GLU A 57 12.86 -8.85 11.32
N LEU A 58 12.72 -9.62 12.40
CA LEU A 58 12.96 -11.07 12.35
C LEU A 58 11.96 -11.79 11.46
N LEU A 59 10.69 -11.43 11.56
CA LEU A 59 9.62 -12.04 10.77
C LEU A 59 9.76 -11.67 9.30
N LEU A 60 10.02 -10.40 8.98
CA LEU A 60 10.19 -9.96 7.60
C LEU A 60 11.45 -10.56 6.96
N ASN A 61 12.56 -10.62 7.68
CA ASN A 61 13.76 -11.33 7.19
C ASN A 61 13.49 -12.81 6.88
N GLN A 62 12.48 -13.38 7.52
CA GLN A 62 12.12 -14.79 7.37
C GLN A 62 11.06 -15.00 6.28
N TYR A 63 10.03 -14.16 6.22
CA TYR A 63 8.81 -14.41 5.45
C TYR A 63 8.53 -13.40 4.33
N ALA A 64 9.16 -12.21 4.33
CA ALA A 64 8.93 -11.25 3.26
C ALA A 64 9.58 -11.70 1.93
N SER A 65 9.05 -11.24 0.82
CA SER A 65 9.55 -11.60 -0.51
C SER A 65 10.99 -11.13 -0.74
N ARG A 66 11.64 -11.80 -1.69
CA ARG A 66 13.02 -11.48 -2.05
C ARG A 66 13.15 -10.04 -2.57
N GLU A 67 12.20 -9.60 -3.37
CA GLU A 67 12.18 -8.25 -3.96
C GLU A 67 12.19 -7.19 -2.86
N TYR A 68 11.36 -7.35 -1.85
CA TYR A 68 11.32 -6.48 -0.68
C TYR A 68 12.67 -6.43 0.04
N LEU A 69 13.22 -7.59 0.37
CA LEU A 69 14.48 -7.68 1.13
C LEU A 69 15.68 -7.11 0.37
N LEU A 70 15.72 -7.27 -0.95
CA LEU A 70 16.75 -6.67 -1.79
C LEU A 70 16.62 -5.15 -1.83
N GLY A 71 15.41 -4.63 -2.02
CA GLY A 71 15.16 -3.19 -2.00
C GLY A 71 15.52 -2.57 -0.65
N LEU A 72 15.08 -3.20 0.44
CA LEU A 72 15.40 -2.72 1.80
C LEU A 72 16.91 -2.62 2.07
N LYS A 73 17.71 -3.55 1.54
CA LYS A 73 19.19 -3.53 1.70
C LYS A 73 19.86 -2.44 0.90
N THR A 74 19.24 -1.92 -0.15
CA THR A 74 19.83 -0.89 -1.02
C THR A 74 19.48 0.52 -0.61
N LEU A 75 18.46 0.68 0.24
CA LEU A 75 18.01 1.98 0.71
C LEU A 75 18.52 2.28 2.13
N PRO A 76 18.91 3.54 2.43
CA PRO A 76 19.31 3.95 3.76
C PRO A 76 18.10 4.18 4.67
N ILE A 77 17.21 3.17 4.76
CA ILE A 77 16.07 3.20 5.69
C ILE A 77 16.59 2.75 7.06
N PRO A 78 16.68 3.65 8.04
CA PRO A 78 17.25 3.31 9.34
C PRO A 78 16.27 2.48 10.17
N ASN A 79 16.79 1.61 11.02
CA ASN A 79 15.96 0.78 11.92
C ASN A 79 15.67 1.43 13.28
N ASN A 80 16.26 2.59 13.58
CA ASN A 80 16.22 3.20 14.90
C ASN A 80 15.78 4.68 14.91
N MET A 81 15.46 5.23 13.75
CA MET A 81 14.99 6.61 13.60
C MET A 81 14.17 6.77 12.32
N PHE A 82 13.45 7.87 12.21
CA PHE A 82 12.71 8.22 11.00
C PHE A 82 13.59 8.23 9.76
N PRO A 83 13.08 7.74 8.62
CA PRO A 83 13.77 7.86 7.35
C PRO A 83 13.73 9.31 6.83
N ASN A 84 14.83 9.75 6.23
CA ASN A 84 14.92 11.04 5.57
C ASN A 84 14.60 10.90 4.08
N PHE A 85 13.51 11.48 3.63
CA PHE A 85 13.08 11.39 2.23
C PHE A 85 14.10 11.99 1.25
N LYS A 86 14.86 13.01 1.67
CA LYS A 86 15.90 13.63 0.85
C LYS A 86 17.07 12.68 0.57
N GLU A 87 17.28 11.66 1.41
CA GLU A 87 18.34 10.66 1.22
C GLU A 87 17.83 9.47 0.41
N ILE A 88 16.55 9.11 0.54
CA ILE A 88 15.94 7.93 -0.07
C ILE A 88 15.49 8.22 -1.50
N SER A 89 14.76 9.32 -1.71
CA SER A 89 14.10 9.62 -3.00
C SER A 89 15.08 9.67 -4.18
N PRO A 90 16.27 10.28 -4.10
CA PRO A 90 17.21 10.28 -5.22
C PRO A 90 17.73 8.89 -5.60
N LEU A 91 17.79 7.95 -4.66
CA LEU A 91 18.23 6.57 -4.95
C LEU A 91 17.17 5.81 -5.73
N ILE A 92 15.90 6.01 -5.39
CA ILE A 92 14.78 5.42 -6.10
C ILE A 92 14.68 6.04 -7.51
N GLU A 93 14.83 7.36 -7.61
CA GLU A 93 14.81 8.05 -8.91
C GLU A 93 15.90 7.52 -9.85
N ASN A 94 17.11 7.35 -9.35
CA ASN A 94 18.19 6.76 -10.12
C ASN A 94 17.96 5.30 -10.52
N ALA A 95 17.26 4.52 -9.71
CA ALA A 95 17.00 3.11 -9.96
C ALA A 95 15.85 2.89 -10.94
N THR A 96 14.74 3.58 -10.76
CA THR A 96 13.48 3.28 -11.48
C THR A 96 12.73 4.49 -12.00
N GLY A 97 13.25 5.70 -11.75
CA GLY A 97 12.61 6.95 -12.16
C GLY A 97 11.45 7.39 -11.24
N TRP A 98 11.26 6.72 -10.11
CA TRP A 98 10.26 7.11 -9.12
C TRP A 98 10.82 8.10 -8.11
N THR A 99 9.99 9.01 -7.64
CA THR A 99 10.30 9.94 -6.55
C THR A 99 9.29 9.82 -5.43
N LEU A 100 9.68 10.15 -4.21
CA LEU A 100 8.74 10.26 -3.10
C LEU A 100 8.06 11.63 -3.13
N LEU A 101 6.75 11.65 -3.02
CA LEU A 101 5.96 12.87 -2.89
C LEU A 101 5.37 12.94 -1.47
N PRO A 102 5.92 13.77 -0.58
CA PRO A 102 5.36 13.93 0.75
C PRO A 102 3.98 14.59 0.69
N VAL A 103 2.99 13.93 1.31
CA VAL A 103 1.60 14.38 1.29
C VAL A 103 1.00 14.43 2.69
N ALA A 104 -0.01 15.26 2.88
CA ALA A 104 -0.77 15.32 4.12
C ALA A 104 -2.18 14.75 3.90
N GLY A 105 -2.50 13.71 4.67
CA GLY A 105 -3.83 13.13 4.67
C GLY A 105 -4.06 12.14 3.53
N PHE A 106 -5.30 11.69 3.48
CA PHE A 106 -5.76 10.79 2.43
C PHE A 106 -5.80 11.49 1.08
N LEU A 107 -5.53 10.71 0.06
CA LEU A 107 -5.75 11.07 -1.33
C LEU A 107 -6.98 10.31 -1.82
N ASP A 108 -7.84 10.96 -2.60
CA ASP A 108 -8.85 10.22 -3.34
C ASP A 108 -8.21 9.38 -4.46
N GLU A 109 -8.99 8.50 -5.02
CA GLU A 109 -8.50 7.57 -6.04
C GLU A 109 -7.98 8.30 -7.29
N GLU A 110 -8.65 9.38 -7.70
CA GLU A 110 -8.27 10.13 -8.89
C GLU A 110 -6.90 10.78 -8.71
N LEU A 111 -6.69 11.42 -7.57
CA LEU A 111 -5.42 12.06 -7.25
C LEU A 111 -4.31 11.03 -7.02
N PHE A 112 -4.60 9.92 -6.35
CA PHE A 112 -3.66 8.83 -6.14
C PHE A 112 -3.14 8.26 -7.47
N PHE A 113 -4.03 7.97 -8.42
CA PHE A 113 -3.62 7.44 -9.72
C PHE A 113 -2.89 8.47 -10.57
N ASP A 114 -3.27 9.75 -10.50
CA ASP A 114 -2.57 10.82 -11.23
C ASP A 114 -1.13 11.01 -10.72
N ILE A 115 -0.91 10.91 -9.41
CA ILE A 115 0.41 10.97 -8.79
C ILE A 115 1.26 9.75 -9.23
N ASN A 116 0.71 8.54 -9.10
CA ASN A 116 1.44 7.31 -9.48
C ASN A 116 1.78 7.26 -10.98
N LYS A 117 0.89 7.75 -11.85
CA LYS A 117 1.16 7.90 -13.27
C LYS A 117 2.34 8.82 -13.58
N LYS A 118 2.64 9.77 -12.71
CA LYS A 118 3.82 10.65 -12.81
C LYS A 118 5.09 10.04 -12.22
N ARG A 119 5.06 8.77 -11.82
CA ARG A 119 6.11 8.07 -11.08
C ARG A 119 6.47 8.78 -9.78
N GLN A 120 5.48 9.33 -9.13
CA GLN A 120 5.58 9.86 -7.78
C GLN A 120 4.85 8.92 -6.82
N PHE A 121 5.50 8.54 -5.74
CA PHE A 121 4.87 7.69 -4.72
C PHE A 121 4.49 8.57 -3.53
N PRO A 122 3.19 8.69 -3.20
CA PRO A 122 2.76 9.49 -2.08
C PRO A 122 3.22 8.86 -0.77
N VAL A 123 3.81 9.64 0.10
CA VAL A 123 4.28 9.22 1.42
C VAL A 123 3.88 10.24 2.48
N THR A 124 3.50 9.77 3.66
CA THR A 124 3.23 10.66 4.78
C THR A 124 4.45 10.76 5.71
N ASP A 125 4.55 11.83 6.50
CA ASP A 125 5.58 12.02 7.52
C ASP A 125 5.04 11.85 8.96
N ILE A 126 3.86 11.27 9.10
CA ILE A 126 3.19 11.01 10.39
C ILE A 126 3.28 9.53 10.70
N ILE A 127 3.59 9.19 11.95
CA ILE A 127 3.64 7.81 12.42
C ILE A 127 2.51 7.55 13.43
N ARG A 128 1.90 6.35 13.35
CA ARG A 128 0.90 5.85 14.32
C ARG A 128 1.40 5.98 15.76
N ARG A 129 0.48 6.20 16.69
CA ARG A 129 0.77 6.38 18.12
C ARG A 129 1.61 7.62 18.45
N SER A 130 1.84 8.53 17.53
CA SER A 130 2.49 9.81 17.81
C SER A 130 1.45 10.86 18.19
N PRO A 131 1.81 11.90 18.97
CA PRO A 131 0.88 12.98 19.27
C PRO A 131 0.36 13.69 18.03
N ARG A 132 1.18 13.85 17.00
CA ARG A 132 0.76 14.43 15.71
C ARG A 132 -0.32 13.59 15.02
N PHE A 133 -0.20 12.27 15.10
CA PHE A 133 -1.18 11.34 14.57
C PHE A 133 -2.47 11.38 15.41
N ASP A 134 -2.35 11.32 16.73
CA ASP A 134 -3.49 11.34 17.64
C ASP A 134 -4.27 12.67 17.56
N GLU A 135 -3.58 13.81 17.41
CA GLU A 135 -4.23 15.11 17.21
C GLU A 135 -5.05 15.14 15.90
N LYS A 136 -4.47 14.64 14.81
CA LYS A 136 -5.12 14.59 13.50
C LYS A 136 -6.35 13.67 13.48
N TYR A 137 -6.28 12.55 14.20
CA TYR A 137 -7.31 11.50 14.20
C TYR A 137 -8.04 11.36 15.53
N SER A 138 -8.00 12.37 16.40
CA SER A 138 -8.58 12.35 17.73
C SER A 138 -10.09 12.07 17.80
N GLU A 139 -10.80 12.34 16.71
CA GLU A 139 -12.25 12.09 16.61
C GLU A 139 -12.58 10.70 16.05
N MET A 140 -11.60 9.98 15.55
CA MET A 140 -11.78 8.59 15.12
C MET A 140 -11.60 7.69 16.34
N GLU A 141 -12.57 6.83 16.63
CA GLU A 141 -12.40 5.72 17.59
C GLU A 141 -11.38 4.71 17.06
N ILE A 142 -10.11 5.12 17.00
CA ILE A 142 -9.02 4.24 16.69
C ILE A 142 -8.86 3.30 17.86
N GLN A 143 -9.49 2.15 17.79
CA GLN A 143 -9.16 1.06 18.68
C GLN A 143 -7.71 0.67 18.39
N ASN A 144 -6.79 1.27 19.14
CA ASN A 144 -5.35 1.00 19.11
C ASN A 144 -5.07 -0.47 19.45
N LYS A 145 -5.32 -1.34 18.50
CA LYS A 145 -4.80 -2.70 18.53
C LYS A 145 -3.34 -2.63 18.09
N LYS A 146 -2.50 -3.27 18.86
CA LYS A 146 -1.05 -3.30 18.75
C LYS A 146 -0.56 -3.42 17.30
N GLY A 147 -0.12 -2.32 16.69
CA GLY A 147 0.55 -2.33 15.40
C GLY A 147 -0.32 -2.02 14.17
N TYR A 148 -1.63 -2.13 14.24
CA TYR A 148 -2.53 -1.78 13.15
C TYR A 148 -2.82 -0.26 13.12
N THR A 149 -2.98 0.30 11.92
CA THR A 149 -3.46 1.67 11.72
C THR A 149 -4.51 1.68 10.62
N PRO A 150 -5.62 2.43 10.80
CA PRO A 150 -6.67 2.54 9.78
C PRO A 150 -6.25 3.39 8.59
N GLU A 151 -5.17 4.15 8.71
CA GLU A 151 -4.58 4.96 7.67
C GLU A 151 -3.13 4.58 7.40
N PRO A 152 -2.67 4.70 6.15
CA PRO A 152 -1.25 4.66 5.85
C PRO A 152 -0.50 5.72 6.67
N ASP A 153 0.59 5.32 7.28
CA ASP A 153 1.51 6.19 7.98
C ASP A 153 2.92 6.01 7.39
N ILE A 154 3.89 6.81 7.84
CA ILE A 154 5.25 6.71 7.31
C ILE A 154 5.84 5.29 7.41
N PHE A 155 5.44 4.52 8.42
CA PHE A 155 5.93 3.16 8.57
C PHE A 155 5.35 2.23 7.49
N HIS A 156 4.07 2.38 7.17
CA HIS A 156 3.45 1.68 6.06
C HIS A 156 4.03 2.14 4.71
N ASP A 157 4.04 3.46 4.46
CA ASP A 157 4.46 4.00 3.18
C ASP A 157 5.94 3.69 2.90
N VAL A 158 6.83 3.99 3.84
CA VAL A 158 8.27 3.93 3.60
C VAL A 158 8.87 2.57 3.93
N GLN A 159 8.48 1.95 5.06
CA GLN A 159 9.01 0.64 5.41
C GLN A 159 8.49 -0.47 4.51
N ALA A 160 7.21 -0.41 4.11
CA ALA A 160 6.61 -1.53 3.40
C ALA A 160 6.57 -1.36 1.88
N HIS A 161 6.23 -0.18 1.35
CA HIS A 161 6.15 0.01 -0.11
C HIS A 161 7.46 0.41 -0.76
N VAL A 162 8.18 1.37 -0.16
CA VAL A 162 9.33 2.01 -0.81
C VAL A 162 10.44 1.02 -1.21
N PRO A 163 10.78 -0.02 -0.45
CA PRO A 163 11.77 -1.01 -0.87
C PRO A 163 11.45 -1.67 -2.22
N PHE A 164 10.19 -1.91 -2.50
CA PHE A 164 9.78 -2.51 -3.78
C PHE A 164 10.02 -1.60 -4.98
N LEU A 165 10.02 -0.28 -4.79
CA LEU A 165 10.29 0.68 -5.88
C LEU A 165 11.72 0.59 -6.40
N MET A 166 12.63 -0.11 -5.72
CA MET A 166 13.97 -0.43 -6.21
C MET A 166 13.98 -1.56 -7.26
N ASN A 167 12.88 -2.32 -7.37
CA ASN A 167 12.72 -3.35 -8.40
C ASN A 167 12.05 -2.75 -9.64
N ALA A 168 12.71 -2.83 -10.80
CA ALA A 168 12.22 -2.18 -12.02
C ALA A 168 10.87 -2.74 -12.50
N ASP A 169 10.64 -4.04 -12.38
CA ASP A 169 9.41 -4.68 -12.84
C ASP A 169 8.23 -4.33 -11.93
N TYR A 170 8.46 -4.30 -10.60
CA TYR A 170 7.46 -3.83 -9.65
C TYR A 170 7.13 -2.34 -9.84
N ALA A 171 8.15 -1.50 -9.99
CA ALA A 171 7.99 -0.07 -10.24
C ALA A 171 7.19 0.21 -11.52
N GLU A 172 7.45 -0.58 -12.57
CA GLU A 172 6.69 -0.52 -13.82
C GLU A 172 5.25 -1.01 -13.66
N PHE A 173 5.03 -2.05 -12.83
CA PHE A 173 3.69 -2.55 -12.51
C PHE A 173 2.85 -1.48 -11.80
N ILE A 174 3.37 -0.87 -10.74
CA ILE A 174 2.66 0.21 -10.02
C ILE A 174 2.39 1.41 -10.93
N TRP A 175 3.35 1.77 -11.77
CA TRP A 175 3.12 2.82 -12.78
C TRP A 175 1.97 2.48 -13.72
N LYS A 176 1.89 1.24 -14.20
CA LYS A 176 0.79 0.78 -15.06
C LYS A 176 -0.56 0.79 -14.35
N VAL A 177 -0.59 0.50 -13.05
CA VAL A 177 -1.82 0.64 -12.24
C VAL A 177 -2.25 2.11 -12.21
N GLY A 178 -1.34 3.05 -11.97
CA GLY A 178 -1.61 4.49 -12.02
C GLY A 178 -2.11 4.96 -13.38
N VAL A 179 -1.46 4.50 -14.47
CA VAL A 179 -1.89 4.80 -15.85
C VAL A 179 -3.30 4.26 -16.13
N LEU A 180 -3.59 3.04 -15.71
CA LEU A 180 -4.91 2.43 -15.91
C LEU A 180 -6.00 3.18 -15.14
N GLY A 181 -5.74 3.61 -13.92
CA GLY A 181 -6.68 4.46 -13.16
C GLY A 181 -7.00 5.77 -13.89
N ASP A 182 -5.98 6.44 -14.41
CA ASP A 182 -6.15 7.65 -15.23
C ASP A 182 -6.90 7.38 -16.56
N GLU A 183 -6.65 6.23 -17.20
CA GLU A 183 -7.39 5.79 -18.39
C GLU A 183 -8.88 5.56 -18.08
N ILE A 184 -9.21 4.95 -16.93
CA ILE A 184 -10.60 4.74 -16.48
C ILE A 184 -11.30 6.08 -16.25
N ILE A 185 -10.64 7.01 -15.56
CA ILE A 185 -11.20 8.34 -15.27
C ILE A 185 -11.49 9.13 -16.55
N LYS A 186 -10.63 8.99 -17.55
CA LYS A 186 -10.70 9.71 -18.84
C LYS A 186 -11.42 8.94 -19.94
N ASP A 187 -11.91 7.75 -19.64
CA ASP A 187 -12.55 6.92 -20.66
C ASP A 187 -13.79 7.59 -21.23
N LYS A 188 -13.70 7.98 -22.48
CA LYS A 188 -14.77 8.69 -23.20
C LYS A 188 -15.97 7.82 -23.60
N ARG A 189 -15.85 6.48 -23.47
CA ARG A 189 -16.97 5.55 -23.64
C ARG A 189 -17.98 5.65 -22.53
N MET A 190 -17.68 6.32 -21.55
CA MET A 190 -18.34 6.35 -20.31
C MET A 190 -19.56 7.20 -20.25
N LEU A 191 -20.31 6.71 -20.08
CA LEU A 191 -21.49 6.27 -19.56
C LEU A 191 -21.99 7.02 -18.31
N GLY A 192 -21.17 7.48 -17.46
CA GLY A 192 -21.54 8.27 -16.31
C GLY A 192 -20.62 8.05 -15.11
N PRO A 193 -20.71 8.94 -14.11
CA PRO A 193 -19.84 8.89 -12.94
C PRO A 193 -19.95 7.57 -12.16
N ASP A 194 -21.11 6.93 -12.15
CA ASP A 194 -21.31 5.67 -11.42
C ASP A 194 -20.46 4.52 -11.98
N LEU A 195 -20.28 4.47 -13.32
CA LEU A 195 -19.46 3.43 -13.95
C LEU A 195 -17.98 3.71 -13.81
N ILE A 196 -17.57 4.98 -13.83
CA ILE A 196 -16.19 5.36 -13.50
C ILE A 196 -15.87 4.91 -12.08
N SER A 197 -16.70 5.29 -11.12
CA SER A 197 -16.52 4.89 -9.72
C SER A 197 -16.51 3.36 -9.55
N HIS A 198 -17.37 2.64 -10.25
CA HIS A 198 -17.40 1.18 -10.23
C HIS A 198 -16.09 0.58 -10.75
N ASN A 199 -15.56 1.10 -11.87
CA ASN A 199 -14.33 0.60 -12.47
C ASN A 199 -13.10 0.94 -11.64
N LEU A 200 -13.02 2.16 -11.07
CA LEU A 200 -11.98 2.50 -10.12
C LEU A 200 -11.99 1.58 -8.90
N LYS A 201 -13.18 1.24 -8.40
CA LYS A 201 -13.31 0.31 -7.28
C LYS A 201 -12.82 -1.09 -7.59
N ARG A 202 -13.05 -1.58 -8.82
CA ARG A 202 -12.46 -2.85 -9.29
C ARG A 202 -10.94 -2.79 -9.27
N LEU A 203 -10.36 -1.69 -9.73
CA LEU A 203 -8.91 -1.50 -9.71
C LEU A 203 -8.36 -1.39 -8.29
N GLN A 204 -9.05 -0.71 -7.38
CA GLN A 204 -8.70 -0.65 -5.96
C GLN A 204 -8.77 -2.01 -5.28
N ASN A 205 -9.82 -2.80 -5.54
CA ASN A 205 -9.91 -4.15 -5.00
C ASN A 205 -8.73 -5.01 -5.46
N PHE A 206 -8.40 -4.96 -6.75
CA PHE A 206 -7.23 -5.65 -7.29
C PHE A 206 -5.92 -5.18 -6.61
N ALA A 207 -5.75 -3.87 -6.45
CA ALA A 207 -4.61 -3.28 -5.76
C ALA A 207 -4.50 -3.78 -4.32
N TRP A 208 -5.62 -3.78 -3.60
CA TRP A 208 -5.69 -4.29 -2.23
C TRP A 208 -5.26 -5.74 -2.11
N TRP A 209 -5.78 -6.61 -2.96
CA TRP A 209 -5.48 -8.03 -2.92
C TRP A 209 -4.14 -8.41 -3.55
N THR A 210 -3.43 -7.43 -4.11
CA THR A 210 -2.07 -7.62 -4.65
C THR A 210 -1.02 -6.91 -3.80
N TYR A 211 -0.65 -5.70 -4.15
CA TYR A 211 0.49 -5.04 -3.53
C TYR A 211 0.25 -4.56 -2.08
N GLU A 212 -1.02 -4.61 -1.59
CA GLU A 212 -1.30 -4.38 -0.17
C GLU A 212 -1.35 -5.68 0.65
N TYR A 213 -2.05 -6.72 0.17
CA TYR A 213 -2.28 -7.96 0.94
C TYR A 213 -1.96 -9.23 0.16
N GLY A 214 -1.06 -9.15 -0.80
CA GLY A 214 -0.69 -10.29 -1.64
C GLY A 214 0.38 -11.19 -1.03
N LEU A 215 0.29 -12.47 -1.38
CA LEU A 215 1.29 -13.49 -1.11
C LEU A 215 1.81 -14.06 -2.43
N VAL A 216 3.08 -14.41 -2.49
CA VAL A 216 3.70 -15.09 -3.63
C VAL A 216 4.18 -16.47 -3.20
N LYS A 217 4.04 -17.44 -4.10
CA LYS A 217 4.47 -18.80 -3.85
C LYS A 217 5.98 -18.87 -3.64
N ASN A 218 6.36 -19.57 -2.60
CA ASN A 218 7.76 -19.82 -2.33
C ASN A 218 8.31 -20.89 -3.28
N ASN A 219 9.13 -20.51 -4.23
CA ASN A 219 9.71 -21.45 -5.21
C ASN A 219 10.96 -22.19 -4.70
N GLY A 220 11.24 -22.14 -3.41
CA GLY A 220 12.33 -22.90 -2.79
C GLY A 220 13.75 -22.42 -3.17
N THR A 221 13.89 -21.30 -3.86
CA THR A 221 15.20 -20.75 -4.20
C THR A 221 15.84 -20.08 -2.98
N SER A 222 16.49 -20.89 -2.14
CA SER A 222 17.41 -20.35 -1.15
C SER A 222 18.61 -19.75 -1.88
N ASP A 223 18.78 -18.45 -1.81
CA ASP A 223 20.00 -17.79 -2.24
C ASP A 223 20.95 -17.55 -1.04
N ARG A 224 22.14 -17.00 -1.32
CA ARG A 224 23.15 -16.71 -0.29
C ARG A 224 22.68 -15.72 0.77
N PHE A 225 21.54 -15.07 0.56
CA PHE A 225 21.07 -13.96 1.36
C PHE A 225 19.88 -14.35 2.25
N ARG A 226 19.27 -15.52 2.02
CA ARG A 226 18.08 -15.95 2.73
C ARG A 226 18.05 -17.46 2.92
N ARG A 227 17.86 -17.89 4.17
CA ARG A 227 17.27 -19.21 4.44
C ARG A 227 15.77 -19.03 4.39
N VAL A 228 15.16 -19.44 3.29
CA VAL A 228 13.70 -19.57 3.24
C VAL A 228 13.30 -20.61 4.26
N PRO A 229 12.45 -20.29 5.23
CA PRO A 229 11.94 -21.31 6.11
C PRO A 229 11.16 -22.34 5.28
N ASN A 230 11.42 -23.62 5.49
CA ASN A 230 10.62 -24.69 4.89
C ASN A 230 9.29 -24.91 5.64
N ASP A 231 8.85 -23.93 6.42
CA ASP A 231 7.71 -24.08 7.32
C ASP A 231 6.43 -23.40 6.81
N ILE A 232 6.55 -22.59 5.74
CA ILE A 232 5.42 -22.06 4.95
C ILE A 232 5.76 -22.02 3.46
N ASP A 233 4.74 -22.19 2.61
CA ASP A 233 4.89 -22.28 1.15
C ASP A 233 4.80 -20.92 0.44
N TYR A 234 4.75 -19.82 1.20
CA TYR A 234 4.47 -18.48 0.68
C TYR A 234 5.46 -17.46 1.20
N GLU A 235 5.65 -16.40 0.43
CA GLU A 235 6.37 -15.18 0.81
C GLU A 235 5.40 -14.00 0.80
N ILE A 236 5.62 -13.05 1.71
CA ILE A 236 4.80 -11.87 1.87
C ILE A 236 5.35 -10.77 0.96
N TYR A 237 4.53 -10.26 0.03
CA TYR A 237 4.87 -9.06 -0.75
C TYR A 237 3.89 -7.91 -0.55
N GLY A 238 2.76 -8.14 0.11
CA GLY A 238 1.76 -7.11 0.40
C GLY A 238 2.23 -6.14 1.48
N ALA A 239 2.22 -4.84 1.18
CA ALA A 239 2.70 -3.80 2.08
C ALA A 239 1.84 -3.65 3.34
N GLY A 240 0.53 -3.84 3.23
CA GLY A 240 -0.38 -3.85 4.38
C GLY A 240 -0.04 -4.96 5.38
N ILE A 241 0.41 -6.12 4.89
CA ILE A 241 0.91 -7.19 5.76
C ILE A 241 2.28 -6.80 6.34
N ILE A 242 3.23 -6.37 5.49
CA ILE A 242 4.61 -6.04 5.89
C ILE A 242 4.65 -4.98 7.00
N SER A 243 3.74 -4.03 7.00
CA SER A 243 3.69 -2.93 7.98
C SER A 243 2.91 -3.25 9.26
N SER A 244 2.35 -4.45 9.38
CA SER A 244 1.50 -4.87 10.51
C SER A 244 1.98 -6.16 11.14
N LEU A 245 2.41 -6.10 12.40
CA LEU A 245 2.80 -7.28 13.16
C LEU A 245 1.66 -8.31 13.28
N ASP A 246 0.43 -7.81 13.45
CA ASP A 246 -0.74 -8.67 13.61
C ASP A 246 -1.07 -9.40 12.29
N GLU A 247 -0.92 -8.72 11.14
CA GLU A 247 -1.12 -9.34 9.82
C GLU A 247 -0.03 -10.36 9.49
N VAL A 248 1.25 -10.05 9.74
CA VAL A 248 2.34 -11.02 9.53
C VAL A 248 2.12 -12.25 10.38
N ASN A 249 1.80 -12.08 11.66
CA ASN A 249 1.52 -13.22 12.54
C ASN A 249 0.30 -14.02 12.07
N ASN A 250 -0.77 -13.35 11.65
CA ASN A 250 -1.95 -14.03 11.13
C ASN A 250 -1.64 -14.87 9.88
N VAL A 251 -0.89 -14.32 8.92
CA VAL A 251 -0.45 -15.07 7.73
C VAL A 251 0.38 -16.29 8.12
N VAL A 252 1.36 -16.11 9.01
CA VAL A 252 2.24 -17.19 9.44
C VAL A 252 1.47 -18.26 10.22
N ASP A 253 0.58 -17.88 11.11
CA ASP A 253 -0.20 -18.83 11.91
C ASP A 253 -1.23 -19.59 11.06
N CYS A 254 -1.88 -18.91 10.10
CA CYS A 254 -2.77 -19.58 9.15
C CYS A 254 -2.00 -20.54 8.23
N ALA A 255 -0.84 -20.14 7.72
CA ALA A 255 -0.01 -20.99 6.87
C ALA A 255 0.54 -22.24 7.60
N LYS A 256 0.74 -22.15 8.91
CA LYS A 256 1.14 -23.27 9.77
C LYS A 256 -0.03 -24.06 10.37
N GLU A 257 -1.23 -23.80 9.87
CA GLU A 257 -2.49 -24.42 10.36
C GLU A 257 -2.74 -24.21 11.87
N ARG A 258 -2.16 -23.15 12.44
CA ARG A 258 -2.35 -22.81 13.86
C ARG A 258 -3.61 -21.98 14.09
N SER A 259 -4.11 -21.34 13.04
CA SER A 259 -5.31 -20.51 13.08
C SER A 259 -6.12 -20.68 11.80
N PRO A 260 -7.45 -20.81 11.89
CA PRO A 260 -8.33 -20.84 10.73
C PRO A 260 -8.88 -19.45 10.36
N ASN A 261 -8.28 -18.37 10.86
CA ASN A 261 -8.86 -17.03 10.76
C ASN A 261 -8.96 -16.51 9.32
N SER A 262 -8.05 -16.97 8.44
CA SER A 262 -8.00 -16.48 7.07
C SER A 262 -7.84 -17.62 6.08
N LYS A 263 -8.33 -17.39 4.86
CA LYS A 263 -8.26 -18.34 3.75
C LYS A 263 -7.13 -17.95 2.80
N PHE A 264 -6.40 -18.93 2.31
CA PHE A 264 -5.47 -18.78 1.21
C PHE A 264 -6.13 -19.22 -0.09
N LEU A 265 -6.22 -18.30 -1.04
CA LEU A 265 -6.91 -18.49 -2.31
C LEU A 265 -5.92 -18.37 -3.47
N PRO A 266 -6.10 -19.13 -4.55
CA PRO A 266 -5.28 -18.95 -5.74
C PRO A 266 -5.56 -17.57 -6.35
N TYR A 267 -4.56 -17.01 -7.02
CA TYR A 267 -4.69 -15.79 -7.77
C TYR A 267 -5.77 -15.91 -8.86
N ASP A 268 -6.73 -15.03 -8.83
CA ASP A 268 -7.76 -14.84 -9.85
C ASP A 268 -8.06 -13.35 -9.98
N ILE A 269 -7.63 -12.74 -11.08
CA ILE A 269 -7.72 -11.29 -11.28
C ILE A 269 -9.18 -10.80 -11.34
N GLU A 270 -10.10 -11.60 -11.89
CA GLU A 270 -11.51 -11.25 -11.99
C GLU A 270 -12.18 -11.31 -10.61
N GLU A 271 -11.94 -12.40 -9.87
CA GLU A 271 -12.41 -12.53 -8.50
C GLU A 271 -11.88 -11.39 -7.61
N MET A 272 -10.58 -11.10 -7.68
CA MET A 272 -9.95 -10.04 -6.88
C MET A 272 -10.53 -8.67 -7.21
N ALA A 273 -10.76 -8.35 -8.47
CA ALA A 273 -11.36 -7.09 -8.90
C ALA A 273 -12.80 -6.92 -8.37
N LEU A 274 -13.53 -8.02 -8.15
CA LEU A 274 -14.91 -8.01 -7.65
C LEU A 274 -15.01 -8.19 -6.13
N THR A 275 -13.94 -8.61 -5.47
CA THR A 275 -13.92 -8.88 -4.02
C THR A 275 -13.62 -7.61 -3.24
N CYS A 276 -14.64 -7.10 -2.56
CA CYS A 276 -14.46 -5.98 -1.65
C CYS A 276 -13.60 -6.36 -0.44
N PHE A 277 -12.86 -5.39 0.07
CA PHE A 277 -12.04 -5.52 1.27
C PHE A 277 -12.59 -4.69 2.44
N ASP A 278 -12.16 -5.04 3.64
CA ASP A 278 -12.39 -4.28 4.85
C ASP A 278 -11.05 -4.05 5.56
N TYR A 279 -10.57 -2.79 5.53
CA TYR A 279 -9.30 -2.40 6.16
C TYR A 279 -9.40 -2.19 7.67
N THR A 280 -10.57 -2.30 8.28
CA THR A 280 -10.75 -2.12 9.73
C THR A 280 -10.41 -3.37 10.54
N HIS A 281 -10.17 -4.48 9.87
CA HIS A 281 -9.90 -5.79 10.48
C HIS A 281 -8.73 -6.49 9.80
N ILE A 282 -8.13 -7.44 10.52
CA ILE A 282 -7.22 -8.43 9.94
C ILE A 282 -7.95 -9.13 8.79
N GLN A 283 -7.26 -9.30 7.66
CA GLN A 283 -7.91 -9.80 6.47
C GLN A 283 -8.35 -11.26 6.63
N ASP A 284 -9.56 -11.58 6.15
CA ASP A 284 -10.15 -12.91 6.21
C ASP A 284 -9.67 -13.83 5.08
N ARG A 285 -8.90 -13.29 4.15
CA ARG A 285 -8.34 -14.00 2.99
C ARG A 285 -7.08 -13.35 2.46
N TYR A 286 -6.26 -14.13 1.78
CA TYR A 286 -5.09 -13.68 1.03
C TYR A 286 -5.03 -14.44 -0.30
N TYR A 287 -4.68 -13.73 -1.37
CA TYR A 287 -4.51 -14.34 -2.68
C TYR A 287 -3.03 -14.61 -2.94
N ILE A 288 -2.76 -15.80 -3.52
CA ILE A 288 -1.41 -16.29 -3.76
C ILE A 288 -1.11 -16.26 -5.25
N VAL A 289 -0.14 -15.45 -5.66
CA VAL A 289 0.38 -15.47 -7.02
C VAL A 289 1.47 -16.54 -7.16
N GLU A 290 1.54 -17.20 -8.30
CA GLU A 290 2.59 -18.20 -8.57
C GLU A 290 3.98 -17.55 -8.71
N SER A 291 4.04 -16.31 -9.24
CA SER A 291 5.25 -15.50 -9.32
C SER A 291 4.90 -14.04 -9.53
N MET A 292 5.83 -13.14 -9.22
CA MET A 292 5.65 -11.70 -9.47
C MET A 292 5.54 -11.41 -10.98
N ASP A 293 6.37 -12.06 -11.81
CA ASP A 293 6.27 -11.93 -13.27
C ASP A 293 4.90 -12.36 -13.81
N GLY A 294 4.35 -13.45 -13.26
CA GLY A 294 3.02 -13.94 -13.58
C GLY A 294 1.92 -12.94 -13.26
N LEU A 295 2.04 -12.24 -12.11
CA LEU A 295 1.13 -11.15 -11.73
C LEU A 295 1.21 -9.99 -12.74
N TYR A 296 2.41 -9.52 -13.06
CA TYR A 296 2.61 -8.39 -13.98
C TYR A 296 2.11 -8.69 -15.39
N ASP A 297 2.38 -9.89 -15.89
CA ASP A 297 1.89 -10.36 -17.18
C ASP A 297 0.37 -10.52 -17.22
N SER A 298 -0.21 -11.05 -16.15
CA SER A 298 -1.66 -11.20 -16.03
C SER A 298 -2.36 -9.84 -16.02
N PHE A 299 -1.89 -8.90 -15.21
CA PHE A 299 -2.43 -7.55 -15.18
C PHE A 299 -2.39 -6.88 -16.56
N LYS A 300 -1.24 -6.97 -17.25
CA LYS A 300 -1.07 -6.40 -18.58
C LYS A 300 -2.03 -7.00 -19.62
N LYS A 301 -2.30 -8.30 -19.55
CA LYS A 301 -3.18 -9.02 -20.49
C LYS A 301 -4.66 -8.79 -20.25
N ASN A 302 -5.05 -8.47 -19.01
CA ASN A 302 -6.44 -8.43 -18.58
C ASN A 302 -6.93 -7.01 -18.25
N LYS A 303 -6.33 -5.96 -18.80
CA LYS A 303 -6.74 -4.57 -18.55
C LYS A 303 -8.23 -4.32 -18.80
N GLU A 304 -8.82 -4.96 -19.78
CA GLU A 304 -10.22 -4.79 -20.16
C GLU A 304 -11.20 -5.18 -19.05
N LEU A 305 -10.78 -6.01 -18.07
CA LEU A 305 -11.59 -6.33 -16.89
C LEU A 305 -11.95 -5.09 -16.05
N PHE A 306 -11.16 -4.04 -16.17
CA PHE A 306 -11.35 -2.79 -15.42
C PHE A 306 -12.17 -1.74 -16.18
N PHE A 307 -12.70 -2.10 -17.37
CA PHE A 307 -13.55 -1.25 -18.20
C PHE A 307 -14.95 -1.87 -18.39
N PHE A 308 -15.62 -2.10 -17.27
CA PHE A 308 -17.01 -2.59 -17.31
C PHE A 308 -17.93 -1.51 -17.85
N GLU A 309 -18.77 -1.85 -18.85
CA GLU A 309 -19.64 -0.91 -19.55
C GLU A 309 -21.10 -0.95 -19.07
N GLY A 310 -21.39 -1.78 -18.06
CA GLY A 310 -22.76 -2.03 -17.62
C GLY A 310 -23.45 -3.12 -18.47
N GLN A 311 -24.57 -3.62 -17.99
CA GLN A 311 -25.49 -4.50 -18.75
C GLN A 311 -26.68 -3.72 -19.22
#